data_8698c7f5a342fa3d308eb6d9f9fc4f4d
#
_entry.id   8698c7f5a342fa3d308eb6d9f9fc4f4d
#
_cell.length_a   1.000
_cell.length_b   1.000
_cell.length_c   1.000
_cell.angle_alpha   90.00
_cell.angle_beta   90.00
_cell.angle_gamma   90.00
#
_symmetry.space_group_name_H-M   'P 1'
#
loop_
_entity.id
_entity.type
_entity.pdbx_description
1 polymer ?
#
loop_
_entity_poly.entity_id
_entity_poly.type
_entity_poly.pdbx_seq_one_letter_code
_entity_poly.pdbx_strand_id
1 'polypeptide(L)'
;MKKVSLGLLVSALLSTAAVAQVQLNVDDNIKVTAINSQAIHHGLLQPLQQNFTLEPGRHVITARYDRLFKLGRDDHDYLKSGDITITANLADHQTYRLIMPNQPKDYHAAKDYIKTPS
;
A
#
# COMPACT_ATOMS: atom_id res chain seq x y z
N MET A 1 -21.96 -13.43 -42.59
CA MET A 1 -21.62 -13.53 -42.34
C MET A 1 -21.61 -13.46 -42.03
N LYS A 2 -21.53 -13.30 -41.68
CA LYS A 2 -21.24 -13.21 -41.26
C LYS A 2 -21.14 -12.67 -40.63
N LYS A 3 -21.19 -12.42 -40.55
CA LYS A 3 -21.00 -12.10 -40.00
C LYS A 3 -20.92 -11.93 -39.22
N VAL A 4 -20.75 -11.93 -38.84
CA VAL A 4 -20.56 -11.96 -38.07
C VAL A 4 -20.23 -11.85 -37.60
N SER A 5 -20.08 -11.97 -37.42
CA SER A 5 -19.57 -11.95 -36.91
C SER A 5 -18.94 -11.27 -36.58
N LEU A 6 -18.70 -10.88 -36.51
CA LEU A 6 -18.11 -9.97 -36.29
C LEU A 6 -18.43 -8.99 -35.34
N GLY A 7 -19.25 -8.61 -35.36
CA GLY A 7 -19.59 -7.59 -34.59
C GLY A 7 -19.66 -7.94 -33.24
N LEU A 8 -20.15 -8.83 -33.03
CA LEU A 8 -20.20 -9.28 -31.86
C LEU A 8 -19.02 -9.36 -31.20
N LEU A 9 -18.22 -9.58 -31.85
CA LEU A 9 -17.05 -9.66 -31.35
C LEU A 9 -16.70 -8.48 -30.73
N VAL A 10 -17.01 -7.49 -31.19
CA VAL A 10 -16.67 -6.28 -30.67
C VAL A 10 -17.14 -6.14 -29.31
N SER A 11 -18.33 -6.51 -29.08
CA SER A 11 -18.77 -6.31 -27.77
C SER A 11 -18.05 -7.14 -26.85
N ALA A 12 -17.64 -8.20 -27.30
CA ALA A 12 -16.91 -9.02 -26.41
C ALA A 12 -15.72 -8.28 -25.97
N LEU A 13 -15.25 -7.47 -26.80
CA LEU A 13 -14.11 -6.79 -26.42
C LEU A 13 -14.35 -5.93 -25.30
N LEU A 14 -15.52 -5.54 -25.12
CA LEU A 14 -15.74 -4.66 -24.08
C LEU A 14 -15.56 -5.30 -22.81
N SER A 15 -15.77 -6.54 -22.76
CA SER A 15 -15.59 -7.15 -21.50
C SER A 15 -14.18 -7.13 -21.12
N THR A 16 -13.39 -6.85 -22.04
CA THR A 16 -12.02 -6.75 -21.69
C THR A 16 -11.85 -5.63 -20.76
N ALA A 17 -12.87 -4.92 -20.52
CA ALA A 17 -12.74 -3.87 -19.56
C ALA A 17 -12.42 -4.45 -18.21
N ALA A 18 -12.58 -5.72 -18.04
CA ALA A 18 -12.15 -6.33 -16.80
C ALA A 18 -10.63 -6.35 -16.79
N VAL A 19 -10.04 -5.33 -16.29
CA VAL A 19 -8.60 -5.24 -16.18
C VAL A 19 -8.16 -6.04 -14.98
N ALA A 20 -7.11 -6.82 -15.14
CA ALA A 20 -6.53 -7.55 -14.04
C ALA A 20 -5.94 -6.57 -13.04
N GLN A 21 -6.40 -6.59 -11.82
CA GLN A 21 -5.91 -5.67 -10.81
C GLN A 21 -6.11 -6.20 -9.40
N VAL A 22 -5.26 -5.72 -8.52
CA VAL A 22 -5.26 -6.07 -7.11
C VAL A 22 -5.34 -4.76 -6.33
N GLN A 23 -6.13 -4.75 -5.26
CA GLN A 23 -6.19 -3.61 -4.37
C GLN A 23 -5.34 -3.89 -3.15
N LEU A 24 -4.48 -2.95 -2.82
CA LEU A 24 -3.68 -3.02 -1.60
C LEU A 24 -4.06 -1.85 -0.71
N ASN A 25 -4.63 -2.16 0.44
CA ASN A 25 -4.98 -1.16 1.44
C ASN A 25 -3.92 -1.18 2.53
N VAL A 26 -3.44 -0.02 2.91
CA VAL A 26 -2.36 0.12 3.88
C VAL A 26 -2.94 0.63 5.19
N ASP A 27 -2.64 -0.04 6.29
CA ASP A 27 -3.11 0.37 7.61
C ASP A 27 -2.49 1.69 8.05
N ASP A 28 -3.08 2.29 9.06
CA ASP A 28 -2.60 3.54 9.61
C ASP A 28 -1.17 3.40 10.13
N ASN A 29 -0.45 4.50 10.12
CA ASN A 29 0.93 4.59 10.62
C ASN A 29 1.94 3.75 9.82
N ILE A 30 1.59 3.40 8.60
CA ILE A 30 2.50 2.71 7.70
C ILE A 30 2.68 3.57 6.46
N LYS A 31 3.92 3.84 6.12
CA LYS A 31 4.24 4.58 4.91
C LYS A 31 4.91 3.65 3.92
N VAL A 32 4.29 3.45 2.77
CA VAL A 32 4.90 2.69 1.69
C VAL A 32 5.85 3.64 0.96
N THR A 33 7.11 3.31 0.95
CA THR A 33 8.14 4.16 0.37
C THR A 33 8.53 3.76 -1.04
N ALA A 34 8.35 2.51 -1.39
CA ALA A 34 8.65 2.03 -2.74
C ALA A 34 7.86 0.76 -3.06
N ILE A 35 7.55 0.58 -4.33
CA ILE A 35 6.96 -0.65 -4.84
C ILE A 35 7.78 -1.05 -6.05
N ASN A 36 8.33 -2.26 -6.03
CA ASN A 36 9.20 -2.80 -7.09
C ASN A 36 10.37 -1.86 -7.39
N SER A 37 10.96 -1.32 -6.33
CA SER A 37 12.10 -0.41 -6.39
C SER A 37 11.78 0.97 -6.99
N GLN A 38 10.52 1.27 -7.21
CA GLN A 38 10.12 2.60 -7.66
C GLN A 38 9.60 3.38 -6.46
N ALA A 39 10.26 4.49 -6.18
CA ALA A 39 9.92 5.30 -5.02
C ALA A 39 8.53 5.91 -5.16
N ILE A 40 7.80 5.94 -4.06
CA ILE A 40 6.51 6.61 -3.98
C ILE A 40 6.77 8.00 -3.45
N HIS A 41 6.42 9.02 -4.24
CA HIS A 41 6.65 10.39 -3.85
C HIS A 41 5.40 11.00 -3.24
N HIS A 42 5.58 11.68 -2.12
CA HIS A 42 4.50 12.39 -1.45
C HIS A 42 4.88 13.87 -1.37
N GLY A 43 3.94 14.76 -1.73
CA GLY A 43 4.14 16.18 -1.53
C GLY A 43 4.11 16.52 -0.05
N LEU A 44 4.68 17.66 0.32
CA LEU A 44 4.76 18.07 1.71
C LEU A 44 3.39 18.18 2.38
N LEU A 45 2.39 18.57 1.63
CA LEU A 45 1.05 18.76 2.17
C LEU A 45 0.08 17.65 1.80
N GLN A 46 0.57 16.58 1.21
CA GLN A 46 -0.28 15.48 0.82
C GLN A 46 -0.31 14.43 1.91
N PRO A 47 -1.47 13.83 2.17
CA PRO A 47 -1.54 12.73 3.12
C PRO A 47 -0.82 11.51 2.56
N LEU A 48 -0.50 10.58 3.44
CA LEU A 48 0.08 9.31 3.00
C LEU A 48 -0.92 8.58 2.12
N GLN A 49 -0.41 7.98 1.06
CA GLN A 49 -1.25 7.16 0.21
C GLN A 49 -1.49 5.83 0.92
N GLN A 50 -2.74 5.48 1.12
CA GLN A 50 -3.12 4.27 1.83
C GLN A 50 -3.81 3.25 0.97
N ASN A 51 -3.98 3.54 -0.32
CA ASN A 51 -4.59 2.59 -1.25
C ASN A 51 -3.79 2.57 -2.53
N PHE A 52 -3.48 1.37 -2.97
CA PHE A 52 -2.75 1.18 -4.23
C PHE A 52 -3.48 0.19 -5.10
N THR A 53 -3.49 0.43 -6.39
CA THR A 53 -4.00 -0.52 -7.38
C THR A 53 -2.80 -1.08 -8.11
N LEU A 54 -2.63 -2.38 -8.06
CA LEU A 54 -1.46 -3.04 -8.60
C LEU A 54 -1.89 -4.13 -9.58
N GLU A 55 -0.97 -4.57 -10.41
CA GLU A 55 -1.21 -5.72 -11.26
C GLU A 55 -1.05 -6.99 -10.45
N PRO A 56 -1.71 -8.09 -10.83
CA PRO A 56 -1.48 -9.36 -10.15
C PRO A 56 -0.05 -9.81 -10.35
N GLY A 57 0.44 -10.60 -9.43
CA GLY A 57 1.76 -11.18 -9.52
C GLY A 57 2.64 -10.80 -8.35
N ARG A 58 3.92 -10.98 -8.54
CA ARG A 58 4.89 -10.76 -7.48
C ARG A 58 5.27 -9.30 -7.38
N HIS A 59 5.21 -8.77 -6.18
CA HIS A 59 5.62 -7.39 -5.91
C HIS A 59 6.54 -7.32 -4.71
N VAL A 60 7.48 -6.41 -4.76
CA VAL A 60 8.38 -6.11 -3.65
C VAL A 60 7.95 -4.77 -3.08
N ILE A 61 7.52 -4.76 -1.84
CA ILE A 61 6.96 -3.58 -1.19
C ILE A 61 7.88 -3.16 -0.05
N THR A 62 8.31 -1.91 -0.05
CA THR A 62 9.12 -1.35 1.02
C THR A 62 8.28 -0.34 1.78
N ALA A 63 8.23 -0.51 3.08
CA ALA A 63 7.41 0.33 3.94
C ALA A 63 8.07 0.50 5.29
N ARG A 64 7.57 1.44 6.07
CA ARG A 64 8.07 1.65 7.42
C ARG A 64 6.94 2.10 8.32
N TYR A 65 7.15 1.96 9.63
CA TYR A 65 6.28 2.56 10.62
C TYR A 65 6.57 4.07 10.62
N ASP A 66 5.50 4.87 10.69
CA ASP A 66 5.65 6.30 10.49
C ASP A 66 4.46 6.96 11.20
N ARG A 67 4.74 7.62 12.33
CA ARG A 67 3.66 8.15 13.14
C ARG A 67 4.06 9.42 13.89
N LEU A 68 3.15 10.39 13.87
CA LEU A 68 3.31 11.61 14.63
C LEU A 68 2.59 11.48 15.97
N PHE A 69 3.32 11.70 17.06
CA PHE A 69 2.75 11.72 18.40
C PHE A 69 2.64 13.14 18.90
N LYS A 70 1.49 13.50 19.43
CA LYS A 70 1.30 14.77 20.10
C LYS A 70 1.50 14.53 21.59
N LEU A 71 2.52 15.18 22.14
CA LEU A 71 2.92 14.95 23.52
C LEU A 71 2.42 16.05 24.46
N GLY A 72 1.90 17.13 23.92
CA GLY A 72 1.37 18.24 24.69
C GLY A 72 0.80 19.26 23.73
N ARG A 73 0.49 20.45 24.26
CA ARG A 73 -0.17 21.47 23.44
C ARG A 73 0.68 21.86 22.23
N ASP A 74 1.95 22.12 22.45
CA ASP A 74 2.86 22.54 21.40
C ASP A 74 4.02 21.56 21.21
N ASP A 75 3.91 20.36 21.75
CA ASP A 75 4.98 19.38 21.70
C ASP A 75 4.54 18.15 20.93
N HIS A 76 5.37 17.70 20.03
CA HIS A 76 5.10 16.50 19.24
C HIS A 76 6.41 15.88 18.80
N ASP A 77 6.37 14.60 18.48
CA ASP A 77 7.52 13.88 17.99
C ASP A 77 7.09 12.94 16.88
N TYR A 78 7.91 12.86 15.86
CA TYR A 78 7.64 12.03 14.69
C TYR A 78 8.54 10.81 14.77
N LEU A 79 7.94 9.65 14.94
CA LEU A 79 8.68 8.39 15.04
C LEU A 79 8.61 7.62 13.73
N LYS A 80 9.77 7.17 13.27
CA LYS A 80 9.89 6.39 12.05
C LYS A 80 10.79 5.20 12.32
N SER A 81 10.40 4.04 11.80
CA SER A 81 11.28 2.88 11.83
C SER A 81 12.19 2.88 10.60
N GLY A 82 13.13 1.97 10.56
CA GLY A 82 13.85 1.68 9.33
C GLY A 82 12.90 1.05 8.31
N ASP A 83 13.35 0.98 7.08
CA ASP A 83 12.56 0.40 6.02
C ASP A 83 12.49 -1.11 6.14
N ILE A 84 11.34 -1.65 5.85
CA ILE A 84 11.10 -3.08 5.85
C ILE A 84 10.65 -3.45 4.44
N THR A 85 11.27 -4.46 3.87
CA THR A 85 10.94 -4.90 2.52
C THR A 85 10.30 -6.29 2.58
N ILE A 86 9.16 -6.43 1.94
CA ILE A 86 8.49 -7.70 1.83
C ILE A 86 8.24 -8.04 0.37
N THR A 87 8.18 -9.33 0.09
CA THR A 87 7.81 -9.81 -1.23
C THR A 87 6.49 -10.55 -1.10
N ALA A 88 5.53 -10.19 -1.91
CA ALA A 88 4.21 -10.79 -1.88
C ALA A 88 3.76 -11.17 -3.28
N ASN A 89 3.06 -12.30 -3.37
CA ASN A 89 2.48 -12.74 -4.62
C ASN A 89 0.97 -12.45 -4.53
N LEU A 90 0.52 -11.49 -5.30
CA LEU A 90 -0.84 -10.97 -5.19
C LEU A 90 -1.71 -11.56 -6.29
N ALA A 91 -2.81 -12.18 -5.87
CA ALA A 91 -3.73 -12.81 -6.79
C ALA A 91 -4.70 -11.79 -7.38
N ASP A 92 -5.08 -12.03 -8.63
CA ASP A 92 -5.99 -11.16 -9.35
C ASP A 92 -7.35 -11.04 -8.67
N HIS A 93 -7.93 -9.89 -8.77
CA HIS A 93 -9.28 -9.57 -8.24
C HIS A 93 -9.38 -9.74 -6.71
N GLN A 94 -8.27 -9.65 -6.01
CA GLN A 94 -8.26 -9.74 -4.56
C GLN A 94 -7.93 -8.39 -3.94
N THR A 95 -8.35 -8.22 -2.70
CA THR A 95 -8.00 -7.05 -1.91
C THR A 95 -7.14 -7.52 -0.76
N TYR A 96 -5.99 -6.89 -0.61
CA TYR A 96 -5.04 -7.22 0.44
C TYR A 96 -4.88 -6.02 1.37
N ARG A 97 -4.42 -6.29 2.57
CA ARG A 97 -4.19 -5.26 3.55
C ARG A 97 -2.75 -5.39 4.07
N LEU A 98 -2.02 -4.28 4.01
CA LEU A 98 -0.66 -4.24 4.56
C LEU A 98 -0.75 -3.82 6.01
N ILE A 99 -0.27 -4.65 6.90
CA ILE A 99 -0.34 -4.39 8.33
C ILE A 99 1.04 -4.53 8.96
N MET A 100 1.21 -3.87 10.08
CA MET A 100 2.33 -4.13 11.00
C MET A 100 1.72 -4.60 12.30
N PRO A 101 1.91 -5.89 12.67
CA PRO A 101 1.28 -6.42 13.87
C PRO A 101 1.88 -5.80 15.13
N ASN A 102 1.07 -5.82 16.18
CA ASN A 102 1.50 -5.35 17.49
C ASN A 102 1.92 -3.88 17.53
N GLN A 103 1.25 -3.05 16.74
CA GLN A 103 1.54 -1.62 16.79
C GLN A 103 1.30 -1.08 18.20
N PRO A 104 2.22 -0.26 18.68
CA PRO A 104 2.11 0.29 20.02
C PRO A 104 1.03 1.35 20.11
N LYS A 105 0.46 1.49 21.30
CA LYS A 105 -0.60 2.47 21.51
C LYS A 105 -0.07 3.79 22.05
N ASP A 106 1.06 3.75 22.73
CA ASP A 106 1.59 4.96 23.33
C ASP A 106 3.00 5.28 22.83
N TYR A 107 3.44 6.49 23.14
CA TYR A 107 4.70 7.01 22.65
C TYR A 107 5.91 6.22 23.15
N HIS A 108 5.92 5.85 24.43
CA HIS A 108 7.07 5.14 24.97
C HIS A 108 7.22 3.76 24.34
N ALA A 109 6.12 3.07 24.19
CA ALA A 109 6.16 1.75 23.53
C ALA A 109 6.55 1.90 22.06
N ALA A 110 6.14 2.99 21.42
CA ALA A 110 6.48 3.22 20.03
C ALA A 110 7.97 3.47 19.84
N LYS A 111 8.61 4.13 20.80
CA LYS A 111 10.06 4.37 20.72
C LYS A 111 10.82 3.04 20.71
N ASP A 112 10.31 2.03 21.39
CA ASP A 112 10.94 0.73 21.36
C ASP A 112 10.54 -0.03 20.09
N TYR A 113 9.30 0.12 19.68
CA TYR A 113 8.79 -0.58 18.51
C TYR A 113 9.55 -0.22 17.23
N ILE A 114 9.92 1.05 17.07
CA ILE A 114 10.60 1.46 15.84
C ILE A 114 11.99 0.87 15.68
N LYS A 115 12.55 0.31 16.74
CA LYS A 115 13.87 -0.32 16.66
C LYS A 115 13.78 -1.65 15.94
N THR A 116 12.73 -2.40 16.18
CA THR A 116 12.48 -3.70 15.55
C THR A 116 10.98 -3.89 15.38
N PRO A 117 10.37 -3.22 14.41
CA PRO A 117 8.91 -3.31 14.23
C PRO A 117 8.51 -4.71 13.79
N SER A 118 7.54 -5.27 14.47
CA SER A 118 7.03 -6.58 14.09
C SER A 118 5.75 -6.93 14.85
#